data_d19dc938fe21a43bf13af8d5f7f3afab
#
_entry.id   d19dc938fe21a43bf13af8d5f7f3afab
#
_cell.length_a   1.000
_cell.length_b   1.000
_cell.length_c   1.000
_cell.angle_alpha   90.00
_cell.angle_beta   90.00
_cell.angle_gamma   90.00
#
_symmetry.space_group_name_H-M   'P 1'
#
loop_
_entity.id
_entity.type
_entity.pdbx_description
1 polymer ?
#
loop_
_entity_poly.entity_id
_entity_poly.type
_entity_poly.pdbx_seq_one_letter_code
_entity_poly.pdbx_strand_id
1 'polypeptide(L)'
;MKKDAVAYLNTRKKGDFAAQKAEVENYCKYRFGIVGIFHDHRANATPPEKRKGFVEMLDYCAANNCPDIIIYDLADLARDMDAGLATLRALNDQYTVYCVNNDFFGFRDDPELRREATGNFIAYMDRYRESTRKAAPLASKKAKKEGGRPIGRPRALNEGQVEALLTIRQSGTSISQICRMFDVSRSTVSKILADYPELKGEWKGGRQEPGEGVTGEEQTE
;
A
#
# COMPACT_ATOMS: atom_id res chain seq x y z
N MET A 1 -8.15 19.90 37.68
CA MET A 1 -9.14 19.12 36.88
C MET A 1 -8.40 18.55 35.68
N LYS A 2 -8.71 17.34 35.26
CA LYS A 2 -8.16 16.82 34.00
C LYS A 2 -8.84 17.53 32.83
N LYS A 3 -8.09 17.73 31.74
CA LYS A 3 -8.66 18.24 30.48
C LYS A 3 -9.48 17.13 29.81
N ASP A 4 -10.62 17.45 29.25
CA ASP A 4 -11.41 16.50 28.48
C ASP A 4 -10.75 16.29 27.11
N ALA A 5 -10.65 15.04 26.70
CA ALA A 5 -10.08 14.64 25.41
C ALA A 5 -10.84 13.46 24.81
N VAL A 6 -10.85 13.37 23.49
CA VAL A 6 -11.33 12.21 22.75
C VAL A 6 -10.16 11.37 22.27
N ALA A 7 -10.35 10.06 22.13
CA ALA A 7 -9.36 9.18 21.55
C ALA A 7 -9.85 8.59 20.22
N TYR A 8 -8.95 8.53 19.24
CA TYR A 8 -9.18 7.85 17.97
C TYR A 8 -8.19 6.72 17.76
N LEU A 9 -8.70 5.53 17.45
CA LEU A 9 -7.95 4.32 17.21
C LEU A 9 -8.28 3.75 15.83
N ASN A 10 -7.27 3.28 15.09
CA ASN A 10 -7.48 2.59 13.83
C ASN A 10 -6.71 1.27 13.81
N THR A 11 -7.33 0.23 14.29
CA THR A 11 -6.67 -1.06 14.51
C THR A 11 -6.50 -1.87 13.23
N ARG A 12 -5.36 -2.55 13.10
CA ARG A 12 -5.01 -3.36 11.92
C ARG A 12 -5.39 -4.83 12.09
N LYS A 13 -5.29 -5.36 13.29
CA LYS A 13 -5.58 -6.77 13.62
C LYS A 13 -6.72 -6.88 14.62
N LYS A 14 -7.43 -8.01 14.56
CA LYS A 14 -8.43 -8.35 15.55
C LYS A 14 -7.71 -8.57 16.89
N GLY A 15 -8.07 -7.84 17.93
CA GLY A 15 -7.44 -7.89 19.24
C GLY A 15 -6.55 -6.70 19.58
N ASP A 16 -6.04 -5.94 18.59
CA ASP A 16 -5.21 -4.75 18.84
C ASP A 16 -5.98 -3.65 19.60
N PHE A 17 -7.30 -3.60 19.47
CA PHE A 17 -8.13 -2.56 20.10
C PHE A 17 -7.97 -2.50 21.62
N ALA A 18 -8.05 -3.62 22.31
CA ALA A 18 -7.94 -3.66 23.77
C ALA A 18 -6.54 -3.21 24.24
N ALA A 19 -5.48 -3.63 23.52
CA ALA A 19 -4.12 -3.25 23.82
C ALA A 19 -3.89 -1.75 23.61
N GLN A 20 -4.25 -1.22 22.43
CA GLN A 20 -4.11 0.21 22.12
C GLN A 20 -4.95 1.08 23.06
N LYS A 21 -6.18 0.64 23.37
CA LYS A 21 -7.03 1.34 24.33
C LYS A 21 -6.38 1.43 25.72
N ALA A 22 -5.82 0.33 26.22
CA ALA A 22 -5.13 0.32 27.51
C ALA A 22 -3.91 1.26 27.54
N GLU A 23 -3.14 1.32 26.44
CA GLU A 23 -2.01 2.24 26.32
C GLU A 23 -2.46 3.72 26.27
N VAL A 24 -3.53 4.02 25.55
CA VAL A 24 -4.15 5.36 25.51
C VAL A 24 -4.66 5.74 26.91
N GLU A 25 -5.36 4.85 27.61
CA GLU A 25 -5.85 5.09 28.97
C GLU A 25 -4.69 5.33 29.95
N ASN A 26 -3.59 4.59 29.81
CA ASN A 26 -2.40 4.80 30.63
C ASN A 26 -1.74 6.15 30.33
N TYR A 27 -1.60 6.53 29.05
CA TYR A 27 -1.09 7.83 28.63
C TYR A 27 -1.91 8.99 29.23
N CYS A 28 -3.22 8.83 29.25
CA CYS A 28 -4.17 9.84 29.72
C CYS A 28 -4.31 9.91 31.24
N LYS A 29 -3.85 8.87 31.96
CA LYS A 29 -4.15 8.62 33.37
C LYS A 29 -4.10 9.85 34.30
N TYR A 30 -3.12 10.72 34.12
CA TYR A 30 -2.90 11.87 35.00
C TYR A 30 -3.26 13.21 34.37
N ARG A 31 -3.57 13.25 33.06
CA ARG A 31 -3.70 14.50 32.29
C ARG A 31 -5.07 14.71 31.74
N PHE A 32 -5.62 13.68 31.11
CA PHE A 32 -6.86 13.75 30.37
C PHE A 32 -7.97 12.93 30.99
N GLY A 33 -9.20 13.45 30.93
CA GLY A 33 -10.42 12.68 31.05
C GLY A 33 -10.86 12.24 29.67
N ILE A 34 -10.79 10.95 29.35
CA ILE A 34 -11.27 10.45 28.07
C ILE A 34 -12.79 10.49 28.09
N VAL A 35 -13.39 11.39 27.30
CA VAL A 35 -14.85 11.56 27.20
C VAL A 35 -15.47 10.80 26.02
N GLY A 36 -14.65 10.29 25.08
CA GLY A 36 -15.10 9.44 23.98
C GLY A 36 -13.93 8.66 23.37
N ILE A 37 -14.20 7.42 22.94
CA ILE A 37 -13.24 6.60 22.18
C ILE A 37 -13.91 6.21 20.87
N PHE A 38 -13.33 6.63 19.78
CA PHE A 38 -13.81 6.40 18.42
C PHE A 38 -12.88 5.42 17.71
N HIS A 39 -13.43 4.52 16.92
CA HIS A 39 -12.65 3.41 16.37
C HIS A 39 -13.05 3.06 14.96
N ASP A 40 -12.03 2.88 14.11
CA ASP A 40 -12.15 2.25 12.82
C ASP A 40 -11.26 0.99 12.73
N HIS A 41 -11.59 0.08 11.84
CA HIS A 41 -10.82 -1.14 11.64
C HIS A 41 -10.30 -1.22 10.22
N ARG A 42 -8.97 -1.35 10.05
CA ARG A 42 -8.27 -1.45 8.76
C ARG A 42 -8.60 -0.32 7.78
N ALA A 43 -8.90 0.85 8.29
CA ALA A 43 -9.34 1.98 7.49
C ALA A 43 -8.21 2.84 6.92
N ASN A 44 -6.92 2.47 7.08
CA ASN A 44 -5.77 3.30 6.66
C ASN A 44 -5.77 3.65 5.17
N ALA A 45 -6.32 2.77 4.31
CA ALA A 45 -6.44 3.03 2.87
C ALA A 45 -7.64 3.91 2.51
N THR A 46 -8.57 4.09 3.45
CA THR A 46 -9.76 4.94 3.27
C THR A 46 -9.40 6.36 3.73
N PRO A 47 -9.69 7.40 2.95
CA PRO A 47 -9.50 8.78 3.37
C PRO A 47 -10.24 9.06 4.69
N PRO A 48 -9.66 9.86 5.61
CA PRO A 48 -10.23 10.10 6.95
C PRO A 48 -11.68 10.59 6.94
N GLU A 49 -12.03 11.45 6.00
CA GLU A 49 -13.38 12.01 5.82
C GLU A 49 -14.44 10.96 5.43
N LYS A 50 -14.02 9.74 5.06
CA LYS A 50 -14.89 8.59 4.73
C LYS A 50 -14.87 7.50 5.78
N ARG A 51 -14.13 7.68 6.87
CA ARG A 51 -14.05 6.73 7.97
C ARG A 51 -15.12 7.07 9.00
N LYS A 52 -15.96 6.09 9.31
CA LYS A 52 -17.10 6.31 10.20
C LYS A 52 -16.66 6.80 11.59
N GLY A 53 -15.75 6.10 12.23
CA GLY A 53 -15.27 6.47 13.57
C GLY A 53 -14.53 7.80 13.60
N PHE A 54 -13.79 8.14 12.52
CA PHE A 54 -13.09 9.42 12.43
C PHE A 54 -14.07 10.59 12.29
N VAL A 55 -15.10 10.44 11.45
CA VAL A 55 -16.14 11.48 11.27
C VAL A 55 -16.95 11.64 12.56
N GLU A 56 -17.38 10.54 13.17
CA GLU A 56 -18.11 10.59 14.47
C GLU A 56 -17.29 11.28 15.56
N MET A 57 -15.96 11.08 15.58
CA MET A 57 -15.06 11.80 16.49
C MET A 57 -15.09 13.31 16.27
N LEU A 58 -14.96 13.77 15.02
CA LEU A 58 -14.97 15.20 14.70
C LEU A 58 -16.32 15.83 15.01
N ASP A 59 -17.42 15.16 14.69
CA ASP A 59 -18.78 15.61 15.03
C ASP A 59 -18.94 15.74 16.55
N TYR A 60 -18.45 14.78 17.31
CA TYR A 60 -18.47 14.84 18.77
C TYR A 60 -17.64 15.99 19.32
N CYS A 61 -16.42 16.20 18.79
CA CYS A 61 -15.55 17.32 19.19
C CYS A 61 -16.23 18.67 18.96
N ALA A 62 -16.84 18.84 17.80
CA ALA A 62 -17.56 20.08 17.45
C ALA A 62 -18.78 20.31 18.35
N ALA A 63 -19.59 19.26 18.61
CA ALA A 63 -20.80 19.35 19.42
C ALA A 63 -20.51 19.62 20.91
N ASN A 64 -19.38 19.12 21.44
CA ASN A 64 -19.04 19.17 22.85
C ASN A 64 -17.91 20.17 23.17
N ASN A 65 -17.46 20.95 22.19
CA ASN A 65 -16.34 21.88 22.31
C ASN A 65 -15.09 21.21 22.96
N CYS A 66 -14.73 20.02 22.48
CA CYS A 66 -13.60 19.23 22.94
C CYS A 66 -12.41 19.39 21.96
N PRO A 67 -11.42 20.23 22.27
CA PRO A 67 -10.35 20.55 21.34
C PRO A 67 -9.22 19.53 21.32
N ASP A 68 -9.14 18.62 22.30
CA ASP A 68 -8.00 17.72 22.51
C ASP A 68 -8.29 16.33 21.92
N ILE A 69 -7.50 15.94 20.92
CA ILE A 69 -7.61 14.64 20.22
C ILE A 69 -6.37 13.82 20.52
N ILE A 70 -6.56 12.60 20.96
CA ILE A 70 -5.50 11.62 21.24
C ILE A 70 -5.56 10.53 20.18
N ILE A 71 -4.47 10.34 19.45
CA ILE A 71 -4.28 9.22 18.52
C ILE A 71 -3.24 8.27 19.07
N TYR A 72 -3.35 6.99 18.73
CA TYR A 72 -2.36 6.02 19.17
C TYR A 72 -1.04 6.18 18.40
N ASP A 73 -1.12 6.25 17.06
CA ASP A 73 0.05 6.43 16.17
C ASP A 73 -0.33 7.31 14.97
N LEU A 74 0.64 8.04 14.42
CA LEU A 74 0.45 8.80 13.16
C LEU A 74 0.00 7.90 12.00
N ALA A 75 0.41 6.63 12.00
CA ALA A 75 -0.02 5.64 11.03
C ALA A 75 -1.52 5.31 11.10
N ASP A 76 -2.22 5.72 12.16
CA ASP A 76 -3.68 5.60 12.26
C ASP A 76 -4.40 6.63 11.41
N LEU A 77 -3.76 7.75 11.13
CA LEU A 77 -4.34 8.81 10.29
C LEU A 77 -4.37 8.40 8.81
N ALA A 78 -3.30 7.77 8.29
CA ALA A 78 -3.27 7.35 6.89
C ALA A 78 -2.29 6.20 6.65
N ARG A 79 -2.36 5.62 5.44
CA ARG A 79 -1.47 4.54 5.00
C ARG A 79 -0.07 5.05 4.65
N ASP A 80 0.00 6.22 4.05
CA ASP A 80 1.25 6.84 3.63
C ASP A 80 1.50 8.15 4.37
N MET A 81 2.75 8.56 4.40
CA MET A 81 3.19 9.74 5.13
C MET A 81 2.55 11.04 4.60
N ASP A 82 2.31 11.13 3.30
CA ASP A 82 1.79 12.33 2.66
C ASP A 82 0.36 12.60 3.11
N ALA A 83 -0.49 11.58 3.03
CA ALA A 83 -1.86 11.66 3.51
C ALA A 83 -1.93 11.83 5.04
N GLY A 84 -1.03 11.18 5.78
CA GLY A 84 -0.92 11.33 7.24
C GLY A 84 -0.60 12.76 7.67
N LEU A 85 0.40 13.38 7.04
CA LEU A 85 0.77 14.78 7.31
C LEU A 85 -0.33 15.77 6.88
N ALA A 86 -1.02 15.50 5.76
CA ALA A 86 -2.14 16.33 5.32
C ALA A 86 -3.30 16.27 6.34
N THR A 87 -3.63 15.08 6.83
CA THR A 87 -4.65 14.91 7.88
C THR A 87 -4.24 15.56 9.18
N LEU A 88 -2.98 15.38 9.60
CA LEU A 88 -2.46 16.00 10.83
C LEU A 88 -2.50 17.54 10.73
N ARG A 89 -2.20 18.12 9.57
CA ARG A 89 -2.30 19.56 9.32
C ARG A 89 -3.74 20.04 9.49
N ALA A 90 -4.68 19.37 8.83
CA ALA A 90 -6.10 19.73 8.92
C ALA A 90 -6.63 19.65 10.36
N LEU A 91 -6.20 18.64 11.12
CA LEU A 91 -6.55 18.55 12.54
C LEU A 91 -5.90 19.67 13.35
N ASN A 92 -4.64 19.99 13.11
CA ASN A 92 -3.89 20.99 13.89
C ASN A 92 -4.42 22.42 13.73
N ASP A 93 -5.16 22.70 12.66
CA ASP A 93 -5.79 24.00 12.44
C ASP A 93 -6.92 24.28 13.46
N GLN A 94 -7.58 23.25 13.98
CA GLN A 94 -8.75 23.37 14.85
C GLN A 94 -8.57 22.67 16.20
N TYR A 95 -7.74 21.63 16.26
CA TYR A 95 -7.60 20.74 17.41
C TYR A 95 -6.16 20.66 17.88
N THR A 96 -5.97 20.25 19.12
CA THR A 96 -4.66 19.90 19.68
C THR A 96 -4.50 18.39 19.62
N VAL A 97 -3.54 17.90 18.83
CA VAL A 97 -3.34 16.47 18.61
C VAL A 97 -2.20 15.93 19.50
N TYR A 98 -2.46 14.82 20.18
CA TYR A 98 -1.51 14.06 20.99
C TYR A 98 -1.35 12.67 20.41
N CYS A 99 -0.09 12.20 20.35
CA CYS A 99 0.24 10.86 19.82
C CYS A 99 0.89 10.01 20.92
N VAL A 100 0.30 8.84 21.21
CA VAL A 100 0.76 7.99 22.32
C VAL A 100 2.07 7.31 21.99
N ASN A 101 2.15 6.68 20.82
CA ASN A 101 3.29 5.82 20.45
C ASN A 101 4.53 6.62 20.04
N ASN A 102 4.34 7.80 19.45
CA ASN A 102 5.43 8.66 18.97
C ASN A 102 5.18 10.11 19.36
N ASP A 103 5.27 10.42 20.65
CA ASP A 103 5.12 11.80 21.11
C ASP A 103 6.41 12.61 20.86
N PHE A 104 6.68 12.93 19.59
CA PHE A 104 7.83 13.73 19.16
C PHE A 104 7.86 15.13 19.76
N PHE A 105 6.74 15.61 20.28
CA PHE A 105 6.60 16.99 20.74
C PHE A 105 6.82 17.12 22.25
N GLY A 106 7.05 16.01 22.92
CA GLY A 106 7.18 15.98 24.37
C GLY A 106 5.89 16.45 25.07
N PHE A 107 5.95 16.51 26.38
CA PHE A 107 4.82 16.92 27.19
C PHE A 107 4.72 18.45 27.26
N ARG A 108 4.13 19.05 26.27
CA ARG A 108 3.74 20.46 26.34
C ARG A 108 2.29 20.53 26.78
N ASP A 109 2.08 21.01 28.01
CA ASP A 109 0.74 21.15 28.59
C ASP A 109 -0.03 22.34 27.99
N ASP A 110 0.69 23.26 27.34
CA ASP A 110 0.14 24.40 26.65
C ASP A 110 -0.34 24.01 25.25
N PRO A 111 -1.63 24.10 24.94
CA PRO A 111 -2.19 23.74 23.65
C PRO A 111 -1.63 24.58 22.47
N GLU A 112 -1.32 25.85 22.69
CA GLU A 112 -0.79 26.73 21.64
C GLU A 112 0.63 26.32 21.27
N LEU A 113 1.48 26.14 22.27
CA LEU A 113 2.83 25.62 22.06
C LEU A 113 2.84 24.23 21.43
N ARG A 114 1.85 23.39 21.75
CA ARG A 114 1.67 22.09 21.15
C ARG A 114 1.32 22.18 19.66
N ARG A 115 0.35 23.02 19.30
CA ARG A 115 -0.03 23.25 17.91
C ARG A 115 1.11 23.86 17.10
N GLU A 116 1.85 24.80 17.67
CA GLU A 116 3.05 25.37 17.03
C GLU A 116 4.09 24.29 16.76
N ALA A 117 4.42 23.45 17.76
CA ALA A 117 5.38 22.36 17.61
C ALA A 117 4.94 21.36 16.55
N THR A 118 3.64 21.02 16.49
CA THR A 118 3.06 20.17 15.44
C THR A 118 3.22 20.79 14.06
N GLY A 119 2.92 22.09 13.92
CA GLY A 119 3.12 22.83 12.68
C GLY A 119 4.58 22.84 12.21
N ASN A 120 5.51 23.07 13.13
CA ASN A 120 6.95 23.04 12.86
C ASN A 120 7.43 21.65 12.42
N PHE A 121 6.92 20.57 13.03
CA PHE A 121 7.20 19.21 12.60
C PHE A 121 6.69 18.92 11.19
N ILE A 122 5.46 19.30 10.88
CA ILE A 122 4.87 19.13 9.54
C ILE A 122 5.73 19.87 8.51
N ALA A 123 6.10 21.12 8.78
CA ALA A 123 6.96 21.93 7.89
C ALA A 123 8.36 21.33 7.71
N TYR A 124 8.93 20.72 8.76
CA TYR A 124 10.19 19.99 8.67
C TYR A 124 10.07 18.75 7.79
N MET A 125 9.03 17.95 7.97
CA MET A 125 8.80 16.74 7.19
C MET A 125 8.56 17.05 5.73
N ASP A 126 7.85 18.11 5.40
CA ASP A 126 7.65 18.56 4.01
C ASP A 126 8.98 18.91 3.33
N ARG A 127 9.83 19.67 4.02
CA ARG A 127 11.18 20.01 3.53
C ARG A 127 12.08 18.79 3.36
N TYR A 128 12.06 17.87 4.32
CA TYR A 128 12.81 16.63 4.25
C TYR A 128 12.38 15.79 3.03
N ARG A 129 11.08 15.65 2.79
CA ARG A 129 10.53 14.92 1.64
C ARG A 129 10.88 15.58 0.32
N GLU A 130 10.81 16.89 0.24
CA GLU A 130 11.21 17.63 -0.98
C GLU A 130 12.70 17.40 -1.29
N SER A 131 13.56 17.42 -0.29
CA SER A 131 15.00 17.14 -0.45
C SER A 131 15.26 15.70 -0.92
N THR A 132 14.58 14.72 -0.35
CA THR A 132 14.72 13.30 -0.74
C THR A 132 14.14 13.02 -2.13
N ARG A 133 13.03 13.65 -2.51
CA ARG A 133 12.49 13.60 -3.89
C ARG A 133 13.47 14.15 -4.92
N LYS A 134 14.14 15.26 -4.62
CA LYS A 134 15.16 15.84 -5.51
C LYS A 134 16.41 14.96 -5.60
N ALA A 135 16.78 14.25 -4.56
CA ALA A 135 17.95 13.36 -4.52
C ALA A 135 17.71 12.02 -5.26
N ALA A 136 16.50 11.46 -5.22
CA ALA A 136 16.18 10.16 -5.81
C ALA A 136 16.44 10.07 -7.35
N PRO A 137 16.10 11.06 -8.19
CA PRO A 137 16.39 11.03 -9.62
C PRO A 137 17.90 11.06 -9.94
N LEU A 138 18.70 11.76 -9.11
CA LEU A 138 20.16 11.83 -9.27
C LEU A 138 20.82 10.50 -8.91
N ALA A 139 20.39 9.86 -7.83
CA ALA A 139 20.88 8.55 -7.42
C ALA A 139 20.54 7.47 -8.47
N SER A 140 19.31 7.48 -9.02
CA SER A 140 18.91 6.54 -10.07
C SER A 140 19.63 6.76 -11.39
N LYS A 141 19.89 8.01 -11.78
CA LYS A 141 20.70 8.35 -12.97
C LYS A 141 22.17 7.93 -12.81
N LYS A 142 22.73 8.11 -11.60
CA LYS A 142 24.10 7.69 -11.28
C LYS A 142 24.24 6.17 -11.32
N ALA A 143 23.34 5.44 -10.70
CA ALA A 143 23.30 3.97 -10.72
C ALA A 143 23.15 3.41 -12.15
N LYS A 144 22.36 4.06 -13.01
CA LYS A 144 22.19 3.69 -14.42
C LYS A 144 23.45 3.94 -15.25
N LYS A 145 24.20 5.02 -14.94
CA LYS A 145 25.46 5.38 -15.61
C LYS A 145 26.62 4.44 -15.21
N GLU A 146 26.58 3.91 -13.99
CA GLU A 146 27.58 2.99 -13.45
C GLU A 146 27.27 1.49 -13.73
N GLY A 147 26.41 1.17 -14.72
CA GLY A 147 26.06 -0.19 -15.10
C GLY A 147 25.12 -0.91 -14.12
N GLY A 148 24.40 -0.12 -13.30
CA GLY A 148 23.39 -0.65 -12.39
C GLY A 148 22.27 -1.38 -13.12
N ARG A 149 21.72 -2.45 -12.50
CA ARG A 149 20.57 -3.19 -13.04
C ARG A 149 19.38 -2.25 -13.27
N PRO A 150 18.63 -2.44 -14.36
CA PRO A 150 17.43 -1.65 -14.63
C PRO A 150 16.47 -1.75 -13.44
N ILE A 151 15.91 -0.59 -13.03
CA ILE A 151 14.95 -0.52 -11.93
C ILE A 151 13.65 -1.19 -12.39
N GLY A 152 13.20 -2.19 -11.65
CA GLY A 152 11.97 -2.92 -11.91
C GLY A 152 12.14 -4.42 -11.69
N ARG A 153 11.03 -5.15 -11.85
CA ARG A 153 11.06 -6.62 -11.82
C ARG A 153 11.95 -7.13 -12.97
N PRO A 154 12.88 -8.05 -12.72
CA PRO A 154 13.69 -8.66 -13.80
C PRO A 154 12.80 -9.17 -14.92
N ARG A 155 13.24 -9.04 -16.16
CA ARG A 155 12.54 -9.65 -17.29
C ARG A 155 12.51 -11.17 -17.06
N ALA A 156 11.36 -11.80 -17.36
CA ALA A 156 11.18 -13.23 -17.19
C ALA A 156 12.13 -14.05 -18.08
N LEU A 157 12.54 -13.48 -19.21
CA LEU A 157 13.50 -14.07 -20.18
C LEU A 157 14.58 -13.04 -20.51
N ASN A 158 15.82 -13.53 -20.68
CA ASN A 158 16.92 -12.72 -21.23
C ASN A 158 16.83 -12.64 -22.77
N GLU A 159 17.66 -11.81 -23.40
CA GLU A 159 17.61 -11.58 -24.85
C GLU A 159 17.83 -12.86 -25.66
N GLY A 160 18.80 -13.69 -25.30
CA GLY A 160 19.05 -14.95 -25.99
C GLY A 160 17.89 -15.96 -25.82
N GLN A 161 17.20 -15.96 -24.68
CA GLN A 161 16.01 -16.77 -24.50
C GLN A 161 14.82 -16.27 -25.31
N VAL A 162 14.70 -14.95 -25.52
CA VAL A 162 13.68 -14.36 -26.39
C VAL A 162 13.95 -14.76 -27.85
N GLU A 163 15.19 -14.67 -28.33
CA GLU A 163 15.56 -15.11 -29.69
C GLU A 163 15.28 -16.61 -29.90
N ALA A 164 15.65 -17.45 -28.93
CA ALA A 164 15.35 -18.88 -28.98
C ALA A 164 13.83 -19.13 -29.03
N LEU A 165 13.05 -18.40 -28.23
CA LEU A 165 11.58 -18.47 -28.25
C LEU A 165 11.01 -18.12 -29.62
N LEU A 166 11.50 -17.05 -30.24
CA LEU A 166 11.04 -16.63 -31.57
C LEU A 166 11.37 -17.67 -32.63
N THR A 167 12.58 -18.24 -32.62
CA THR A 167 13.02 -19.31 -33.54
C THR A 167 12.15 -20.56 -33.40
N ILE A 168 11.89 -20.97 -32.17
CA ILE A 168 11.03 -22.16 -31.89
C ILE A 168 9.59 -21.85 -32.34
N ARG A 169 9.12 -20.61 -32.18
CA ARG A 169 7.79 -20.24 -32.65
C ARG A 169 7.68 -20.23 -34.16
N GLN A 170 8.73 -19.80 -34.88
CA GLN A 170 8.81 -19.85 -36.34
C GLN A 170 8.70 -21.26 -36.87
N SER A 171 9.24 -22.25 -36.14
CA SER A 171 9.13 -23.68 -36.50
C SER A 171 7.74 -24.29 -36.27
N GLY A 172 6.73 -23.46 -35.87
CA GLY A 172 5.35 -23.92 -35.74
C GLY A 172 4.97 -24.40 -34.32
N THR A 173 5.88 -24.33 -33.34
CA THR A 173 5.63 -24.79 -31.98
C THR A 173 4.49 -23.98 -31.32
N SER A 174 3.59 -24.67 -30.62
CA SER A 174 2.45 -24.05 -29.97
C SER A 174 2.88 -23.17 -28.78
N ILE A 175 2.12 -22.10 -28.51
CA ILE A 175 2.36 -21.21 -27.37
C ILE A 175 2.37 -21.99 -26.05
N SER A 176 1.50 -23.00 -25.90
CA SER A 176 1.45 -23.84 -24.69
C SER A 176 2.72 -24.68 -24.49
N GLN A 177 3.33 -25.17 -25.55
CA GLN A 177 4.60 -25.88 -25.49
C GLN A 177 5.76 -24.92 -25.14
N ILE A 178 5.79 -23.75 -25.75
CA ILE A 178 6.78 -22.69 -25.44
C ILE A 178 6.70 -22.29 -23.96
N CYS A 179 5.49 -22.10 -23.40
CA CYS A 179 5.32 -21.79 -21.98
C CYS A 179 5.96 -22.86 -21.08
N ARG A 180 5.83 -24.15 -21.44
CA ARG A 180 6.41 -25.26 -20.67
C ARG A 180 7.94 -25.32 -20.83
N MET A 181 8.45 -25.06 -22.03
CA MET A 181 9.89 -25.14 -22.32
C MET A 181 10.67 -24.02 -21.61
N PHE A 182 10.12 -22.85 -21.51
CA PHE A 182 10.77 -21.68 -20.91
C PHE A 182 10.31 -21.38 -19.49
N ASP A 183 9.41 -22.17 -18.93
CA ASP A 183 8.81 -21.97 -17.60
C ASP A 183 8.25 -20.54 -17.42
N VAL A 184 7.50 -20.06 -18.41
CA VAL A 184 6.90 -18.72 -18.40
C VAL A 184 5.39 -18.78 -18.62
N SER A 185 4.71 -17.74 -18.12
CA SER A 185 3.28 -17.61 -18.30
C SER A 185 2.89 -17.31 -19.76
N ARG A 186 1.69 -17.73 -20.15
CA ARG A 186 1.14 -17.42 -21.47
C ARG A 186 1.10 -15.91 -21.75
N SER A 187 0.82 -15.11 -20.73
CA SER A 187 0.84 -13.66 -20.84
C SER A 187 2.23 -13.09 -21.15
N THR A 188 3.30 -13.72 -20.65
CA THR A 188 4.68 -13.36 -20.97
C THR A 188 5.00 -13.61 -22.44
N VAL A 189 4.65 -14.81 -22.93
CA VAL A 189 4.85 -15.18 -24.34
C VAL A 189 4.02 -14.25 -25.26
N SER A 190 2.76 -13.99 -24.93
CA SER A 190 1.90 -13.10 -25.71
C SER A 190 2.41 -11.66 -25.77
N LYS A 191 3.03 -11.16 -24.68
CA LYS A 191 3.67 -9.83 -24.69
C LYS A 191 4.88 -9.77 -25.61
N ILE A 192 5.72 -10.81 -25.62
CA ILE A 192 6.86 -10.89 -26.53
C ILE A 192 6.39 -10.95 -27.98
N LEU A 193 5.40 -11.79 -28.28
CA LEU A 193 4.84 -11.93 -29.60
C LEU A 193 4.00 -10.72 -30.07
N ALA A 194 3.73 -9.78 -29.18
CA ALA A 194 3.05 -8.53 -29.57
C ALA A 194 3.88 -7.70 -30.56
N ASP A 195 5.21 -7.75 -30.41
CA ASP A 195 6.17 -7.05 -31.25
C ASP A 195 6.45 -7.81 -32.59
N TYR A 196 5.90 -9.04 -32.73
CA TYR A 196 6.07 -9.94 -33.87
C TYR A 196 4.73 -10.47 -34.37
N PRO A 197 3.91 -9.63 -35.06
CA PRO A 197 2.54 -9.98 -35.45
C PRO A 197 2.45 -11.25 -36.31
N GLU A 198 3.47 -11.49 -37.14
CA GLU A 198 3.59 -12.64 -38.03
C GLU A 198 3.68 -13.98 -37.30
N LEU A 199 4.13 -13.95 -36.05
CA LEU A 199 4.30 -15.15 -35.22
C LEU A 199 3.13 -15.40 -34.25
N LYS A 200 2.17 -14.47 -34.16
CA LYS A 200 1.02 -14.61 -33.26
C LYS A 200 0.16 -15.83 -33.55
N GLY A 201 0.01 -16.20 -34.84
CA GLY A 201 -0.83 -17.31 -35.29
C GLY A 201 -2.29 -17.14 -34.93
N GLU A 202 -3.20 -17.48 -35.84
CA GLU A 202 -4.61 -17.60 -35.50
C GLU A 202 -4.83 -18.81 -34.59
N TRP A 203 -5.53 -18.62 -33.47
CA TRP A 203 -5.95 -19.71 -32.59
C TRP A 203 -7.06 -20.48 -33.29
N LYS A 204 -6.72 -21.51 -34.06
CA LYS A 204 -7.67 -22.51 -34.55
C LYS A 204 -8.03 -23.38 -33.36
N GLY A 205 -9.13 -23.07 -32.69
CA GLY A 205 -9.73 -23.92 -31.66
C GLY A 205 -10.12 -25.26 -32.28
N GLY A 206 -9.26 -26.25 -32.18
CA GLY A 206 -9.50 -27.62 -32.58
C GLY A 206 -9.60 -28.49 -31.32
N ARG A 207 -10.82 -28.93 -30.97
CA ARG A 207 -10.97 -30.21 -30.30
C ARG A 207 -10.44 -31.25 -31.28
N GLN A 208 -9.35 -31.94 -30.98
CA GLN A 208 -9.07 -33.22 -31.59
C GLN A 208 -10.12 -34.19 -31.04
N GLU A 209 -11.00 -34.63 -31.89
CA GLU A 209 -11.88 -35.78 -31.60
C GLU A 209 -10.95 -37.00 -31.40
N PRO A 210 -11.26 -37.90 -30.43
CA PRO A 210 -10.51 -39.14 -30.27
C PRO A 210 -10.69 -39.99 -31.52
N GLY A 211 -9.58 -40.36 -32.14
CA GLY A 211 -9.56 -41.17 -33.34
C GLY A 211 -10.33 -42.49 -33.16
N GLU A 212 -11.16 -42.77 -34.13
CA GLU A 212 -11.88 -44.03 -34.26
C GLU A 212 -10.90 -45.21 -34.19
N GLY A 213 -11.20 -46.12 -33.27
CA GLY A 213 -10.45 -47.36 -33.11
C GLY A 213 -10.62 -48.24 -34.35
N VAL A 214 -9.49 -48.66 -34.89
CA VAL A 214 -9.43 -49.71 -35.91
C VAL A 214 -9.87 -51.03 -35.25
N THR A 215 -11.04 -51.51 -35.62
CA THR A 215 -11.51 -52.87 -35.32
C THR A 215 -10.69 -53.85 -36.18
N GLY A 216 -9.80 -54.59 -35.52
CA GLY A 216 -9.15 -55.74 -36.13
C GLY A 216 -10.13 -56.92 -36.20
N GLU A 217 -10.42 -57.38 -37.40
CA GLU A 217 -11.12 -58.63 -37.62
C GLU A 217 -10.19 -59.78 -37.27
N GLU A 218 -10.57 -60.58 -36.30
CA GLU A 218 -10.06 -61.95 -36.10
C GLU A 218 -10.65 -62.86 -37.16
N GLN A 219 -9.82 -63.41 -38.01
CA GLN A 219 -10.15 -64.61 -38.78
C GLN A 219 -9.60 -65.83 -38.08
N THR A 220 -10.51 -66.69 -37.67
CA THR A 220 -10.31 -68.08 -37.23
C THR A 220 -10.03 -69.00 -38.41
N GLU A 221 -9.00 -69.86 -38.26
CA GLU A 221 -8.98 -71.28 -38.64
C GLU A 221 -8.19 -72.06 -37.60
#